data_0e1e7478b49a48a47cab36ad4780ed96
#
_entry.id   0e1e7478b49a48a47cab36ad4780ed96
#
_cell.length_a   1.000
_cell.length_b   1.000
_cell.length_c   1.000
_cell.angle_alpha   90.00
_cell.angle_beta   90.00
_cell.angle_gamma   90.00
#
_symmetry.space_group_name_H-M   'P 1'
#
loop_
_entity.id
_entity.type
_entity.pdbx_description
1 polymer ?
#
loop_
_entity_poly.entity_id
_entity_poly.type
_entity_poly.pdbx_seq_one_letter_code
_entity_poly.pdbx_strand_id
1 'polypeptide(L)'
;SVRHYKRENVSPGLLQELLDSAAYAPTGSNAQNLLVSVVDDIAAMDALREAVYLRLDELAETGAMPDCQRRAFFLSAGKLWKAGGWDGIFRSAPHCVIVANAKNATCVEQDPLIYLSYFELMAQARGIGTLWCGLLYWCLRDVLPDFLPRLGIPDTHQLGYAMLFGYPSINYRRTVETR
;
A
#
# COMPACT_ATOMS: atom_id res chain seq x y z
N SER A 1 10.22 -8.41 -4.98
CA SER A 1 9.87 -7.12 -4.33
C SER A 1 10.74 -6.01 -4.87
N VAL A 2 10.14 -4.97 -5.45
CA VAL A 2 10.82 -3.78 -5.98
C VAL A 2 10.77 -2.66 -4.94
N ARG A 3 11.89 -1.95 -4.74
CA ARG A 3 12.02 -0.84 -3.77
C ARG A 3 12.60 0.42 -4.40
N HIS A 4 12.81 0.41 -5.70
CA HIS A 4 13.34 1.53 -6.47
C HIS A 4 12.49 1.71 -7.72
N TYR A 5 11.81 2.82 -7.81
CA TYR A 5 10.83 3.10 -8.84
C TYR A 5 11.25 4.29 -9.70
N LYS A 6 10.81 4.30 -10.95
CA LYS A 6 10.82 5.51 -11.77
C LYS A 6 9.74 6.46 -11.26
N ARG A 7 9.98 7.76 -11.39
CA ARG A 7 8.95 8.77 -11.13
C ARG A 7 8.10 8.96 -12.40
N GLU A 8 7.26 7.99 -12.66
CA GLU A 8 6.45 7.88 -13.87
C GLU A 8 5.10 7.25 -13.53
N ASN A 9 4.00 7.84 -14.01
CA ASN A 9 2.68 7.28 -13.83
C ASN A 9 2.52 6.02 -14.70
N VAL A 10 1.92 4.99 -14.12
CA VAL A 10 1.40 3.86 -14.88
C VAL A 10 0.19 4.36 -15.69
N SER A 11 0.14 4.03 -16.98
CA SER A 11 -0.96 4.51 -17.83
C SER A 11 -2.31 4.01 -17.31
N PRO A 12 -3.37 4.84 -17.39
CA PRO A 12 -4.70 4.45 -16.90
C PRO A 12 -5.22 3.15 -17.52
N GLY A 13 -4.95 2.92 -18.82
CA GLY A 13 -5.36 1.69 -19.50
C GLY A 13 -4.67 0.44 -18.95
N LEU A 14 -3.36 0.52 -18.69
CA LEU A 14 -2.62 -0.59 -18.08
C LEU A 14 -3.07 -0.84 -16.64
N LEU A 15 -3.29 0.23 -15.87
CA LEU A 15 -3.78 0.10 -14.50
C LEU A 15 -5.15 -0.59 -14.47
N GLN A 16 -6.07 -0.16 -15.35
CA GLN A 16 -7.40 -0.78 -15.45
C GLN A 16 -7.29 -2.27 -15.80
N GLU A 17 -6.42 -2.62 -16.77
CA GLU A 17 -6.18 -4.03 -17.12
C GLU A 17 -5.68 -4.86 -15.93
N LEU A 18 -4.79 -4.30 -15.10
CA LEU A 18 -4.30 -4.98 -13.90
C LEU A 18 -5.41 -5.19 -12.87
N LEU A 19 -6.23 -4.18 -12.64
CA LEU A 19 -7.35 -4.25 -11.69
C LEU A 19 -8.42 -5.24 -12.16
N ASP A 20 -8.80 -5.20 -13.43
CA ASP A 20 -9.77 -6.13 -14.03
C ASP A 20 -9.28 -7.57 -13.95
N SER A 21 -8.01 -7.80 -14.22
CA SER A 21 -7.40 -9.14 -14.10
C SER A 21 -7.38 -9.63 -12.65
N ALA A 22 -7.06 -8.77 -11.70
CA ALA A 22 -7.07 -9.12 -10.29
C ALA A 22 -8.48 -9.35 -9.74
N ALA A 23 -9.51 -8.77 -10.34
CA ALA A 23 -10.91 -8.97 -9.95
C ALA A 23 -11.40 -10.41 -10.14
N TYR A 24 -10.70 -11.24 -10.94
CA TYR A 24 -10.97 -12.68 -11.04
C TYR A 24 -10.43 -13.50 -9.86
N ALA A 25 -9.77 -12.87 -8.89
CA ALA A 25 -9.31 -13.55 -7.68
C ALA A 25 -10.50 -14.20 -6.94
N PRO A 26 -10.39 -15.46 -6.52
CA PRO A 26 -11.45 -16.10 -5.76
C PRO A 26 -11.64 -15.44 -4.39
N THR A 27 -12.89 -15.37 -3.93
CA THR A 27 -13.26 -14.87 -2.61
C THR A 27 -14.05 -15.91 -1.83
N GLY A 28 -14.00 -15.85 -0.51
CA GLY A 28 -14.77 -16.73 0.37
C GLY A 28 -16.26 -16.71 0.02
N SER A 29 -16.85 -17.89 -0.23
CA SER A 29 -18.25 -18.06 -0.67
C SER A 29 -18.61 -17.27 -1.95
N ASN A 30 -17.63 -16.92 -2.76
CA ASN A 30 -17.78 -16.05 -3.94
C ASN A 30 -18.50 -14.71 -3.63
N ALA A 31 -18.22 -14.15 -2.45
CA ALA A 31 -18.95 -12.99 -1.93
C ALA A 31 -18.58 -11.67 -2.62
N GLN A 32 -17.38 -11.58 -3.21
CA GLN A 32 -16.87 -10.41 -3.95
C GLN A 32 -17.04 -9.06 -3.20
N ASN A 33 -16.83 -9.07 -1.89
CA ASN A 33 -17.04 -7.93 -1.00
C ASN A 33 -15.77 -7.07 -0.82
N LEU A 34 -14.78 -7.25 -1.69
CA LEU A 34 -13.55 -6.46 -1.62
C LEU A 34 -13.79 -5.02 -2.08
N LEU A 35 -13.19 -4.11 -1.35
CA LEU A 35 -13.02 -2.71 -1.73
C LEU A 35 -11.56 -2.48 -2.07
N VAL A 36 -11.31 -2.01 -3.29
CA VAL A 36 -9.97 -1.73 -3.80
C VAL A 36 -9.82 -0.22 -3.95
N SER A 37 -8.93 0.35 -3.18
CA SER A 37 -8.55 1.77 -3.25
C SER A 37 -7.20 1.91 -3.92
N VAL A 38 -7.08 2.79 -4.91
CA VAL A 38 -5.85 2.99 -5.66
C VAL A 38 -5.47 4.47 -5.63
N VAL A 39 -4.22 4.76 -5.32
CA VAL A 39 -3.62 6.07 -5.58
C VAL A 39 -2.80 5.94 -6.87
N ASP A 40 -3.37 6.43 -7.96
CA ASP A 40 -2.91 6.21 -9.35
C ASP A 40 -2.20 7.41 -9.99
N ASP A 41 -2.03 8.48 -9.22
CA ASP A 41 -1.33 9.69 -9.66
C ASP A 41 -0.20 10.06 -8.70
N ILE A 42 0.93 10.49 -9.27
CA ILE A 42 2.13 10.85 -8.51
C ILE A 42 1.86 12.03 -7.56
N ALA A 43 1.10 13.04 -8.00
CA ALA A 43 0.82 14.19 -7.16
C ALA A 43 -0.09 13.80 -5.97
N ALA A 44 -1.08 12.95 -6.20
CA ALA A 44 -1.92 12.38 -5.15
C ALA A 44 -1.09 11.51 -4.18
N MET A 45 -0.15 10.72 -4.70
CA MET A 45 0.74 9.90 -3.88
C MET A 45 1.73 10.74 -3.06
N ASP A 46 2.24 11.84 -3.62
CA ASP A 46 3.09 12.80 -2.89
C ASP A 46 2.31 13.50 -1.79
N ALA A 47 1.07 13.90 -2.05
CA ALA A 47 0.19 14.52 -1.06
C ALA A 47 -0.14 13.55 0.10
N LEU A 48 -0.44 12.28 -0.21
CA LEU A 48 -0.66 11.24 0.80
C LEU A 48 0.61 11.02 1.64
N ARG A 49 1.76 10.91 1.01
CA ARG A 49 3.07 10.73 1.66
C ARG A 49 3.34 11.87 2.64
N GLU A 50 3.24 13.11 2.17
CA GLU A 50 3.45 14.30 2.99
C GLU A 50 2.50 14.31 4.20
N ALA A 51 1.20 14.11 3.98
CA ALA A 51 0.21 14.10 5.04
C ALA A 51 0.49 13.02 6.11
N VAL A 52 0.90 11.82 5.69
CA VAL A 52 1.26 10.72 6.60
C VAL A 52 2.47 11.10 7.45
N TYR A 53 3.54 11.60 6.84
CA TYR A 53 4.75 11.94 7.60
C TYR A 53 4.57 13.14 8.52
N LEU A 54 3.82 14.16 8.11
CA LEU A 54 3.49 15.30 8.97
C LEU A 54 2.69 14.84 10.20
N ARG A 55 1.73 13.95 10.01
CA ARG A 55 0.93 13.41 11.13
C ARG A 55 1.76 12.53 12.06
N LEU A 56 2.69 11.74 11.54
CA LEU A 56 3.62 10.95 12.36
C LEU A 56 4.55 11.84 13.19
N ASP A 57 5.04 12.94 12.63
CA ASP A 57 5.87 13.93 13.33
C ASP A 57 5.07 14.60 14.46
N GLU A 58 3.85 15.03 14.19
CA GLU A 58 2.94 15.62 15.20
C GLU A 58 2.66 14.64 16.37
N LEU A 59 2.36 13.38 16.06
CA LEU A 59 2.12 12.34 17.08
C LEU A 59 3.38 12.06 17.91
N ALA A 60 4.55 12.15 17.31
CA ALA A 60 5.82 11.99 18.02
C ALA A 60 6.12 13.19 18.93
N GLU A 61 5.88 14.43 18.46
CA GLU A 61 6.11 15.66 19.23
C GLU A 61 5.13 15.79 20.42
N THR A 62 3.87 15.40 20.23
CA THR A 62 2.84 15.47 21.28
C THR A 62 2.83 14.29 22.24
N GLY A 63 3.65 13.26 21.97
CA GLY A 63 3.66 12.02 22.77
C GLY A 63 2.41 11.15 22.56
N ALA A 64 1.56 11.47 21.58
CA ALA A 64 0.30 10.80 21.31
C ALA A 64 0.44 9.57 20.39
N MET A 65 1.68 9.16 20.05
CA MET A 65 1.92 7.97 19.22
C MET A 65 1.37 6.73 19.91
N PRO A 66 0.41 6.01 19.27
CA PRO A 66 -0.15 4.78 19.84
C PRO A 66 0.90 3.73 20.14
N ASP A 67 0.58 2.83 21.08
CA ASP A 67 1.38 1.62 21.25
C ASP A 67 1.07 0.63 20.12
N CYS A 68 2.08 0.26 19.35
CA CYS A 68 1.95 -0.60 18.19
C CYS A 68 3.28 -1.31 17.87
N GLN A 69 3.20 -2.40 17.11
CA GLN A 69 4.34 -3.27 16.79
C GLN A 69 5.57 -2.54 16.24
N ARG A 70 5.39 -1.43 15.53
CA ARG A 70 6.48 -0.65 14.89
C ARG A 70 6.60 0.77 15.46
N ARG A 71 6.15 0.97 16.69
CA ARG A 71 6.13 2.29 17.34
C ARG A 71 7.45 3.04 17.25
N ALA A 72 8.57 2.39 17.55
CA ALA A 72 9.89 3.02 17.49
C ALA A 72 10.25 3.52 16.06
N PHE A 73 9.85 2.78 15.04
CA PHE A 73 10.02 3.20 13.64
C PHE A 73 9.16 4.44 13.33
N PHE A 74 7.88 4.43 13.69
CA PHE A 74 6.96 5.54 13.40
C PHE A 74 7.33 6.82 14.17
N LEU A 75 7.85 6.71 15.41
CA LEU A 75 8.36 7.84 16.17
C LEU A 75 9.51 8.59 15.47
N SER A 76 10.33 7.88 14.70
CA SER A 76 11.47 8.49 13.99
C SER A 76 11.13 8.88 12.55
N ALA A 77 10.13 8.24 11.94
CA ALA A 77 9.86 8.37 10.51
C ALA A 77 9.48 9.81 10.10
N GLY A 78 8.61 10.47 10.86
CA GLY A 78 8.23 11.87 10.60
C GLY A 78 9.42 12.82 10.70
N LYS A 79 10.24 12.68 11.72
CA LYS A 79 11.46 13.50 11.91
C LYS A 79 12.47 13.31 10.79
N LEU A 80 12.69 12.07 10.35
CA LEU A 80 13.61 11.77 9.26
C LEU A 80 13.11 12.30 7.91
N TRP A 81 11.80 12.25 7.69
CA TRP A 81 11.18 12.88 6.52
C TRP A 81 11.42 14.39 6.52
N LYS A 82 11.10 15.08 7.61
CA LYS A 82 11.26 16.53 7.77
C LYS A 82 12.74 16.99 7.67
N ALA A 83 13.67 16.20 8.18
CA ALA A 83 15.09 16.52 8.16
C ALA A 83 15.76 16.34 6.79
N GLY A 84 15.31 15.42 5.97
CA GLY A 84 16.02 15.08 4.73
C GLY A 84 15.18 14.29 3.71
N GLY A 85 13.85 14.24 3.86
CA GLY A 85 12.98 13.57 2.91
C GLY A 85 13.13 12.03 2.87
N TRP A 86 13.61 11.42 3.96
CA TRP A 86 13.76 9.97 4.00
C TRP A 86 12.41 9.25 4.02
N ASP A 87 12.12 8.52 2.95
CA ASP A 87 10.87 7.80 2.75
C ASP A 87 11.00 6.30 3.05
N GLY A 88 10.89 5.96 4.31
CA GLY A 88 10.95 4.57 4.76
C GLY A 88 9.67 3.77 4.56
N ILE A 89 8.50 4.44 4.53
CA ILE A 89 7.19 3.80 4.38
C ILE A 89 6.88 3.54 2.91
N PHE A 90 6.86 4.59 2.09
CA PHE A 90 6.40 4.52 0.70
C PHE A 90 7.51 4.20 -0.31
N ARG A 91 8.79 4.24 0.10
CA ARG A 91 9.94 3.92 -0.77
C ARG A 91 9.96 4.69 -2.09
N SER A 92 9.49 5.93 -2.06
CA SER A 92 9.35 6.78 -3.25
C SER A 92 8.53 6.14 -4.38
N ALA A 93 7.65 5.19 -4.04
CA ALA A 93 6.76 4.57 -5.02
C ALA A 93 5.78 5.61 -5.58
N PRO A 94 5.50 5.58 -6.89
CA PRO A 94 4.56 6.51 -7.51
C PRO A 94 3.10 6.18 -7.22
N HIS A 95 2.80 4.94 -6.85
CA HIS A 95 1.43 4.45 -6.66
C HIS A 95 1.30 3.47 -5.51
N CYS A 96 0.08 3.35 -4.98
CA CYS A 96 -0.27 2.25 -4.09
C CYS A 96 -1.68 1.71 -4.38
N VAL A 97 -1.86 0.43 -4.10
CA VAL A 97 -3.16 -0.23 -4.04
C VAL A 97 -3.39 -0.74 -2.62
N ILE A 98 -4.57 -0.45 -2.09
CA ILE A 98 -4.97 -0.81 -0.74
C ILE A 98 -6.26 -1.61 -0.87
N VAL A 99 -6.30 -2.79 -0.27
CA VAL A 99 -7.46 -3.67 -0.34
C VAL A 99 -8.03 -3.85 1.05
N ALA A 100 -9.34 -3.65 1.14
CA ALA A 100 -10.14 -3.87 2.33
C ALA A 100 -11.25 -4.87 2.03
N ASN A 101 -11.79 -5.51 3.06
CA ASN A 101 -12.92 -6.41 2.93
C ASN A 101 -14.04 -6.03 3.89
N ALA A 102 -15.28 -6.33 3.54
CA ALA A 102 -16.39 -6.12 4.45
C ALA A 102 -16.15 -6.89 5.76
N LYS A 103 -16.39 -6.25 6.90
CA LYS A 103 -16.16 -6.85 8.23
C LYS A 103 -16.98 -8.11 8.49
N ASN A 104 -18.08 -8.29 7.78
CA ASN A 104 -18.96 -9.46 7.85
C ASN A 104 -18.69 -10.50 6.75
N ALA A 105 -17.62 -10.34 5.95
CA ALA A 105 -17.25 -11.34 4.94
C ALA A 105 -16.77 -12.64 5.58
N THR A 106 -16.90 -13.76 4.89
CA THR A 106 -16.48 -15.08 5.38
C THR A 106 -14.97 -15.19 5.53
N CYS A 107 -14.21 -14.59 4.61
CA CYS A 107 -12.74 -14.65 4.57
C CYS A 107 -12.15 -13.22 4.59
N VAL A 108 -12.42 -12.49 5.69
CA VAL A 108 -12.07 -11.06 5.82
C VAL A 108 -10.60 -10.79 5.57
N GLU A 109 -9.72 -11.65 6.07
CA GLU A 109 -8.27 -11.46 5.99
C GLU A 109 -7.64 -12.10 4.75
N GLN A 110 -8.19 -13.23 4.28
CA GLN A 110 -7.60 -14.01 3.21
C GLN A 110 -7.87 -13.40 1.83
N ASP A 111 -9.11 -12.96 1.58
CA ASP A 111 -9.52 -12.47 0.26
C ASP A 111 -8.68 -11.27 -0.22
N PRO A 112 -8.36 -10.25 0.62
CA PRO A 112 -7.46 -9.16 0.22
C PRO A 112 -6.06 -9.63 -0.19
N LEU A 113 -5.52 -10.64 0.50
CA LEU A 113 -4.19 -11.17 0.20
C LEU A 113 -4.18 -11.97 -1.11
N ILE A 114 -5.26 -12.72 -1.37
CA ILE A 114 -5.43 -13.44 -2.64
C ILE A 114 -5.54 -12.43 -3.79
N TYR A 115 -6.37 -11.39 -3.65
CA TYR A 115 -6.51 -10.32 -4.65
C TYR A 115 -5.16 -9.67 -4.97
N LEU A 116 -4.42 -9.25 -3.94
CA LEU A 116 -3.11 -8.63 -4.12
C LEU A 116 -2.08 -9.57 -4.74
N SER A 117 -2.17 -10.88 -4.49
CA SER A 117 -1.32 -11.88 -5.13
C SER A 117 -1.59 -11.98 -6.63
N TYR A 118 -2.86 -11.94 -7.05
CA TYR A 118 -3.24 -11.87 -8.46
C TYR A 118 -2.75 -10.56 -9.09
N PHE A 119 -2.98 -9.43 -8.42
CA PHE A 119 -2.48 -8.11 -8.88
C PHE A 119 -0.96 -8.13 -9.07
N GLU A 120 -0.19 -8.67 -8.11
CA GLU A 120 1.27 -8.77 -8.18
C GLU A 120 1.73 -9.59 -9.37
N LEU A 121 1.15 -10.77 -9.61
CA LEU A 121 1.51 -11.64 -10.73
C LEU A 121 1.25 -10.94 -12.08
N MET A 122 0.10 -10.31 -12.23
CA MET A 122 -0.27 -9.59 -13.44
C MET A 122 0.62 -8.36 -13.65
N ALA A 123 0.89 -7.59 -12.59
CA ALA A 123 1.79 -6.44 -12.61
C ALA A 123 3.20 -6.84 -13.08
N GLN A 124 3.75 -7.92 -12.53
CA GLN A 124 5.07 -8.42 -12.93
C GLN A 124 5.10 -8.87 -14.39
N ALA A 125 4.05 -9.54 -14.87
CA ALA A 125 3.93 -9.94 -16.28
C ALA A 125 3.91 -8.74 -17.25
N ARG A 126 3.53 -7.55 -16.75
CA ARG A 126 3.49 -6.27 -17.50
C ARG A 126 4.68 -5.35 -17.21
N GLY A 127 5.71 -5.84 -16.53
CA GLY A 127 6.90 -5.06 -16.20
C GLY A 127 6.71 -4.03 -15.08
N ILE A 128 5.62 -4.12 -14.33
CA ILE A 128 5.36 -3.28 -13.15
C ILE A 128 5.95 -3.95 -11.91
N GLY A 129 6.78 -3.22 -11.20
CA GLY A 129 7.35 -3.67 -9.93
C GLY A 129 6.39 -3.46 -8.76
N THR A 130 6.35 -4.41 -7.84
CA THR A 130 5.48 -4.39 -6.67
C THR A 130 6.26 -4.55 -5.37
N LEU A 131 5.68 -4.05 -4.28
CA LEU A 131 6.17 -4.23 -2.92
C LEU A 131 5.01 -4.39 -1.95
N TRP A 132 4.88 -5.54 -1.31
CA TRP A 132 4.01 -5.74 -0.15
C TRP A 132 4.47 -4.82 0.98
N CYS A 133 3.65 -3.80 1.28
CA CYS A 133 4.05 -2.72 2.18
C CYS A 133 3.46 -2.87 3.58
N GLY A 134 4.08 -3.72 4.41
CA GLY A 134 3.68 -3.89 5.80
C GLY A 134 3.78 -2.61 6.63
N LEU A 135 4.74 -1.73 6.34
CA LEU A 135 4.87 -0.44 7.05
C LEU A 135 3.68 0.48 6.78
N LEU A 136 3.21 0.57 5.53
CA LEU A 136 2.00 1.35 5.21
C LEU A 136 0.77 0.68 5.82
N TYR A 137 0.65 -0.64 5.72
CA TYR A 137 -0.46 -1.39 6.34
C TYR A 137 -0.56 -1.14 7.84
N TRP A 138 0.54 -1.33 8.60
CA TRP A 138 0.54 -1.08 10.04
C TRP A 138 0.34 0.40 10.38
N CYS A 139 0.90 1.32 9.60
CA CYS A 139 0.69 2.75 9.77
C CYS A 139 -0.80 3.10 9.69
N LEU A 140 -1.49 2.68 8.62
CA LEU A 140 -2.92 2.96 8.42
C LEU A 140 -3.83 2.21 9.41
N ARG A 141 -3.46 0.99 9.81
CA ARG A 141 -4.27 0.19 10.74
C ARG A 141 -4.15 0.66 12.19
N ASP A 142 -2.91 0.89 12.64
CA ASP A 142 -2.62 1.02 14.08
C ASP A 142 -2.34 2.46 14.52
N VAL A 143 -1.89 3.32 13.60
CA VAL A 143 -1.43 4.68 13.93
C VAL A 143 -2.35 5.75 13.36
N LEU A 144 -2.76 5.61 12.11
CA LEU A 144 -3.52 6.60 11.35
C LEU A 144 -4.82 6.01 10.78
N PRO A 145 -5.70 5.38 11.58
CA PRO A 145 -6.96 4.83 11.06
C PRO A 145 -7.89 5.89 10.51
N ASP A 146 -7.76 7.15 10.92
CA ASP A 146 -8.48 8.30 10.41
C ASP A 146 -8.15 8.65 8.93
N PHE A 147 -7.11 8.07 8.37
CA PHE A 147 -6.81 8.17 6.94
C PHE A 147 -7.65 7.22 6.07
N LEU A 148 -8.18 6.13 6.64
CA LEU A 148 -8.94 5.14 5.87
C LEU A 148 -10.15 5.73 5.13
N PRO A 149 -11.01 6.58 5.76
CA PRO A 149 -12.10 7.22 5.04
C PRO A 149 -11.63 8.13 3.89
N ARG A 150 -10.50 8.81 4.04
CA ARG A 150 -9.90 9.64 2.98
C ARG A 150 -9.42 8.82 1.78
N LEU A 151 -9.09 7.55 2.02
CA LEU A 151 -8.71 6.56 1.01
C LEU A 151 -9.93 5.78 0.49
N GLY A 152 -11.16 6.22 0.80
CA GLY A 152 -12.40 5.58 0.36
C GLY A 152 -12.73 4.28 1.09
N ILE A 153 -12.09 3.98 2.22
CA ILE A 153 -12.36 2.78 3.02
C ILE A 153 -13.26 3.15 4.19
N PRO A 154 -14.55 2.78 4.14
CA PRO A 154 -15.51 3.11 5.19
C PRO A 154 -15.37 2.19 6.42
N ASP A 155 -15.97 2.60 7.54
CA ASP A 155 -15.95 1.84 8.79
C ASP A 155 -16.60 0.45 8.71
N THR A 156 -17.37 0.17 7.66
CA THR A 156 -17.95 -1.16 7.40
C THR A 156 -16.92 -2.16 6.89
N HIS A 157 -15.73 -1.70 6.51
CA HIS A 157 -14.65 -2.53 5.98
C HIS A 157 -13.46 -2.59 6.94
N GLN A 158 -12.77 -3.69 6.88
CA GLN A 158 -11.49 -3.92 7.55
C GLN A 158 -10.36 -3.80 6.53
N LEU A 159 -9.33 -3.03 6.86
CA LEU A 159 -8.13 -2.97 6.06
C LEU A 159 -7.48 -4.35 5.97
N GLY A 160 -7.33 -4.88 4.76
CA GLY A 160 -6.68 -6.16 4.51
C GLY A 160 -5.17 -6.01 4.35
N TYR A 161 -4.71 -5.32 3.31
CA TYR A 161 -3.29 -5.04 3.13
C TYR A 161 -3.06 -3.88 2.15
N ALA A 162 -1.77 -3.45 2.04
CA ALA A 162 -1.33 -2.40 1.12
C ALA A 162 -0.14 -2.88 0.28
N MET A 163 -0.12 -2.51 -1.00
CA MET A 163 0.96 -2.79 -1.92
C MET A 163 1.36 -1.52 -2.66
N LEU A 164 2.66 -1.25 -2.73
CA LEU A 164 3.24 -0.19 -3.55
C LEU A 164 3.56 -0.74 -4.93
N PHE A 165 3.42 0.09 -5.97
CA PHE A 165 3.73 -0.35 -7.33
C PHE A 165 4.19 0.79 -8.23
N GLY A 166 4.82 0.44 -9.36
CA GLY A 166 5.31 1.37 -10.36
C GLY A 166 6.36 0.74 -11.26
N TYR A 167 6.83 1.47 -12.25
CA TYR A 167 7.93 1.00 -13.11
C TYR A 167 9.22 0.90 -12.29
N PRO A 168 9.92 -0.26 -12.30
CA PRO A 168 11.20 -0.40 -11.61
C PRO A 168 12.27 0.47 -12.27
N SER A 169 13.09 1.16 -11.46
CA SER A 169 14.26 1.90 -11.94
C SER A 169 15.53 1.07 -11.99
N ILE A 170 15.51 -0.15 -11.43
CA ILE A 170 16.64 -1.07 -11.35
C ILE A 170 16.23 -2.42 -11.94
N ASN A 171 17.05 -2.95 -12.83
CA ASN A 171 16.93 -4.34 -13.30
C ASN A 171 17.81 -5.24 -12.45
N TYR A 172 17.23 -6.23 -11.80
CA TYR A 172 17.99 -7.23 -11.07
C TYR A 172 18.70 -8.17 -12.05
N ARG A 173 20.02 -8.33 -11.88
CA ARG A 173 20.84 -9.15 -12.79
C ARG A 173 20.66 -10.65 -12.59
N ARG A 174 20.07 -11.07 -11.49
CA ARG A 174 19.87 -12.49 -11.14
C ARG A 174 18.49 -12.70 -10.51
N THR A 175 17.88 -13.83 -10.85
CA THR A 175 16.78 -14.40 -10.08
C THR A 175 17.34 -15.08 -8.84
N VAL A 176 16.55 -15.13 -7.75
CA VAL A 176 16.89 -15.93 -6.57
C VAL A 176 16.72 -17.40 -6.96
N GLU A 177 17.76 -18.23 -6.77
CA GLU A 177 17.61 -19.68 -6.90
C GLU A 177 16.62 -20.17 -5.82
N THR A 178 15.52 -20.75 -6.27
CA THR A 178 14.60 -21.46 -5.38
C THR A 178 15.25 -22.78 -4.99
N ARG A 179 15.48 -22.98 -3.70
CA ARG A 179 15.92 -24.26 -3.14
C ARG A 179 14.73 -25.19 -2.96
#